data_755d504f4433c14cfbd79b372136d312
#
_entry.id   755d504f4433c14cfbd79b372136d312
#
_cell.length_a   1.000
_cell.length_b   1.000
_cell.length_c   1.000
_cell.angle_alpha   90.00
_cell.angle_beta   90.00
_cell.angle_gamma   90.00
#
_symmetry.space_group_name_H-M   'P 1'
#
loop_
_entity.id
_entity.type
_entity.pdbx_description
1 polymer ?
#
loop_
_entity_poly.entity_id
_entity_poly.type
_entity_poly.pdbx_seq_one_letter_code
_entity_poly.pdbx_strand_id
1 'polypeptide(L)'
;MKFSTPLIVGGAVGTLLLAGCSADPSTDDASGSSDAALTVGTSFYPLQFVAEAIGGDDVEVTSLIAAGVEPHDAEMSPATVRSMQNMDTVLYLSDFSAAVDDAIDTTGVRALDAHHIIDEHGEAEAEHEEETHADDEHASEDGHDHGTLDPHFWLDPTLLAEYAGDVVGEFSELDPENADDYGRRAGELFESLSTLDASFSEGLATCERRDIFVSHEAYGYLGLRYDLAQEGMSGLDPEAEPSPARIREIRDLIEGSGATTIYTESKVSAAVAQSLADDIGITTAVLDPLETIADGDDYISVMTRNLDALRTGLDCS
;
A
#
# COMPACT_ATOMS: atom_id res chain seq x y z
N MET A 1 0.38 -54.07 55.44
CA MET A 1 -0.55 -55.23 55.33
C MET A 1 -0.62 -55.54 53.84
N LYS A 2 0.11 -56.58 53.36
CA LYS A 2 -0.30 -58.00 53.21
C LYS A 2 -1.56 -58.06 52.34
N PHE A 3 -1.68 -58.75 51.21
CA PHE A 3 -1.16 -59.94 50.58
C PHE A 3 -1.64 -59.93 49.13
N SER A 4 -0.97 -60.37 48.17
CA SER A 4 -0.61 -61.70 47.61
C SER A 4 -1.37 -62.05 46.33
N THR A 5 -0.59 -62.35 45.31
CA THR A 5 -0.84 -63.10 44.06
C THR A 5 -1.51 -64.44 44.28
N PRO A 6 -2.09 -65.16 43.27
CA PRO A 6 -1.32 -65.85 42.20
C PRO A 6 -2.07 -65.95 40.84
N LEU A 7 -1.33 -66.00 39.77
CA LEU A 7 -0.98 -67.02 38.79
C LEU A 7 -2.06 -68.10 38.43
N ILE A 8 -2.44 -68.18 37.14
CA ILE A 8 -2.59 -69.46 36.43
C ILE A 8 -2.41 -69.27 34.91
N VAL A 9 -1.64 -70.17 34.39
CA VAL A 9 -1.15 -70.52 33.07
C VAL A 9 -2.27 -71.13 32.20
N GLY A 10 -2.20 -70.91 30.89
CA GLY A 10 -2.99 -71.67 29.93
C GLY A 10 -2.60 -71.28 28.49
N GLY A 11 -1.76 -71.99 27.86
CA GLY A 11 -1.30 -71.84 26.49
C GLY A 11 -2.28 -72.39 25.46
N ALA A 12 -2.23 -71.89 24.28
CA ALA A 12 -2.60 -72.54 23.03
C ALA A 12 -1.88 -71.90 21.86
N VAL A 13 -1.09 -72.71 21.21
CA VAL A 13 -0.38 -72.53 19.97
C VAL A 13 -1.39 -72.46 18.81
N GLY A 14 -1.28 -71.50 17.95
CA GLY A 14 -2.04 -71.39 16.70
C GLY A 14 -1.27 -70.57 15.67
N THR A 15 -0.45 -71.26 14.90
CA THR A 15 0.21 -70.77 13.68
C THR A 15 -0.83 -70.49 12.58
N LEU A 16 -0.84 -69.32 11.95
CA LEU A 16 -1.27 -69.16 10.55
C LEU A 16 -0.74 -67.87 9.92
N LEU A 17 0.16 -68.11 9.01
CA LEU A 17 0.34 -67.56 7.66
C LEU A 17 0.25 -66.00 7.43
N LEU A 18 1.38 -65.52 6.93
CA LEU A 18 1.67 -64.25 6.27
C LEU A 18 0.70 -63.91 5.12
N ALA A 19 0.18 -62.75 5.16
CA ALA A 19 -0.06 -61.96 3.95
C ALA A 19 0.44 -60.52 4.24
N GLY A 20 1.59 -60.22 3.70
CA GLY A 20 2.18 -58.88 3.76
C GLY A 20 1.37 -57.92 2.89
N CYS A 21 0.91 -56.83 3.46
CA CYS A 21 0.71 -55.59 2.77
C CYS A 21 1.55 -54.57 3.52
N SER A 22 2.70 -54.27 2.95
CA SER A 22 3.49 -53.09 3.30
C SER A 22 2.65 -51.88 2.89
N ALA A 23 1.94 -51.30 3.83
CA ALA A 23 1.51 -49.89 3.68
C ALA A 23 2.66 -49.10 4.28
N ASP A 24 3.48 -48.51 3.43
CA ASP A 24 4.29 -47.39 3.79
C ASP A 24 3.35 -46.28 4.29
N PRO A 25 3.56 -45.74 5.47
CA PRO A 25 2.99 -44.44 5.78
C PRO A 25 3.81 -43.45 4.97
N SER A 26 3.33 -43.11 3.78
CA SER A 26 3.71 -41.85 3.14
C SER A 26 3.34 -40.76 4.13
N THR A 27 4.31 -40.24 4.83
CA THR A 27 4.23 -38.92 5.37
C THR A 27 4.15 -38.01 4.14
N ASP A 28 2.93 -37.66 3.74
CA ASP A 28 2.69 -36.46 3.00
C ASP A 28 3.14 -35.31 3.91
N ASP A 29 4.41 -34.95 3.83
CA ASP A 29 4.85 -33.61 4.06
C ASP A 29 4.15 -32.80 2.97
N ALA A 30 2.99 -32.26 3.32
CA ALA A 30 2.40 -31.17 2.59
C ALA A 30 3.26 -29.91 2.83
N SER A 31 4.46 -29.91 2.27
CA SER A 31 5.07 -28.69 1.78
C SER A 31 4.17 -28.31 0.61
N GLY A 32 3.22 -27.40 0.84
CA GLY A 32 2.50 -26.75 -0.22
C GLY A 32 3.52 -25.97 -1.06
N SER A 33 4.05 -26.64 -2.10
CA SER A 33 4.52 -25.89 -3.25
C SER A 33 3.26 -25.29 -3.84
N SER A 34 3.10 -23.99 -3.80
CA SER A 34 2.18 -23.28 -4.67
C SER A 34 2.51 -23.76 -6.09
N ASP A 35 1.52 -24.23 -6.84
CA ASP A 35 1.69 -24.48 -8.28
C ASP A 35 1.71 -23.15 -9.07
N ALA A 36 2.01 -22.03 -8.39
CA ALA A 36 2.13 -20.73 -9.01
C ALA A 36 3.23 -20.73 -10.06
N ALA A 37 2.92 -20.16 -11.24
CA ALA A 37 3.84 -20.10 -12.36
C ALA A 37 4.94 -19.03 -12.13
N LEU A 38 4.61 -17.94 -11.40
CA LEU A 38 5.53 -16.83 -11.10
C LEU A 38 5.65 -16.58 -9.60
N THR A 39 6.84 -16.15 -9.20
CA THR A 39 7.13 -15.64 -7.83
C THR A 39 7.50 -14.16 -7.94
N VAL A 40 6.68 -13.29 -7.36
CA VAL A 40 6.78 -11.83 -7.47
C VAL A 40 7.01 -11.18 -6.12
N GLY A 41 8.04 -10.32 -6.03
CA GLY A 41 8.24 -9.44 -4.89
C GLY A 41 7.53 -8.10 -5.08
N THR A 42 7.07 -7.47 -3.99
CA THR A 42 6.48 -6.13 -4.02
C THR A 42 7.04 -5.26 -2.90
N SER A 43 7.35 -4.00 -3.20
CA SER A 43 7.99 -3.11 -2.23
C SER A 43 7.00 -2.48 -1.24
N PHE A 44 5.74 -2.26 -1.62
CA PHE A 44 4.70 -1.72 -0.74
C PHE A 44 3.29 -2.11 -1.23
N TYR A 45 2.28 -1.83 -0.42
CA TYR A 45 0.95 -2.43 -0.57
C TYR A 45 0.24 -2.15 -1.92
N PRO A 46 0.15 -0.92 -2.48
CA PRO A 46 -0.52 -0.69 -3.77
C PRO A 46 0.00 -1.56 -4.91
N LEU A 47 1.31 -1.80 -4.97
CA LEU A 47 1.90 -2.69 -5.97
C LEU A 47 1.56 -4.16 -5.70
N GLN A 48 1.49 -4.55 -4.40
CA GLN A 48 1.01 -5.87 -4.00
C GLN A 48 -0.44 -6.09 -4.42
N PHE A 49 -1.32 -5.13 -4.18
CA PHE A 49 -2.72 -5.18 -4.59
C PHE A 49 -2.87 -5.42 -6.10
N VAL A 50 -2.11 -4.69 -6.92
CA VAL A 50 -2.12 -4.86 -8.38
C VAL A 50 -1.62 -6.25 -8.78
N ALA A 51 -0.49 -6.68 -8.19
CA ALA A 51 0.11 -7.99 -8.47
C ALA A 51 -0.84 -9.14 -8.13
N GLU A 52 -1.48 -9.10 -6.95
CA GLU A 52 -2.45 -10.12 -6.50
C GLU A 52 -3.71 -10.12 -7.37
N ALA A 53 -4.24 -8.93 -7.71
CA ALA A 53 -5.44 -8.81 -8.54
C ALA A 53 -5.24 -9.37 -9.95
N ILE A 54 -4.08 -9.14 -10.57
CA ILE A 54 -3.75 -9.61 -11.91
C ILE A 54 -3.26 -11.07 -11.89
N GLY A 55 -2.39 -11.40 -10.93
CA GLY A 55 -1.76 -12.71 -10.81
C GLY A 55 -2.73 -13.82 -10.44
N GLY A 56 -3.66 -13.55 -9.50
CA GLY A 56 -4.55 -14.57 -8.96
C GLY A 56 -3.78 -15.78 -8.41
N ASP A 57 -4.26 -16.98 -8.69
CA ASP A 57 -3.63 -18.24 -8.25
C ASP A 57 -2.36 -18.60 -9.05
N ASP A 58 -2.10 -17.92 -10.17
CA ASP A 58 -0.95 -18.19 -11.04
C ASP A 58 0.34 -17.48 -10.57
N VAL A 59 0.24 -16.54 -9.60
CA VAL A 59 1.36 -15.74 -9.10
C VAL A 59 1.45 -15.82 -7.57
N GLU A 60 2.61 -16.21 -7.06
CA GLU A 60 2.92 -16.09 -5.63
C GLU A 60 3.51 -14.72 -5.33
N VAL A 61 2.72 -13.85 -4.70
CA VAL A 61 3.15 -12.49 -4.34
C VAL A 61 3.70 -12.46 -2.93
N THR A 62 4.87 -11.85 -2.76
CA THR A 62 5.54 -11.69 -1.46
C THR A 62 5.89 -10.23 -1.22
N SER A 63 5.35 -9.63 -0.16
CA SER A 63 5.78 -8.30 0.28
C SER A 63 7.23 -8.34 0.80
N LEU A 64 8.07 -7.45 0.31
CA LEU A 64 9.47 -7.30 0.73
C LEU A 64 9.60 -6.55 2.06
N ILE A 65 8.62 -5.72 2.37
CA ILE A 65 8.52 -4.94 3.61
C ILE A 65 7.50 -5.61 4.52
N ALA A 66 7.81 -5.72 5.81
CA ALA A 66 6.93 -6.37 6.77
C ALA A 66 5.63 -5.58 6.95
N ALA A 67 4.51 -6.27 7.15
CA ALA A 67 3.21 -5.65 7.34
C ALA A 67 3.22 -4.59 8.45
N GLY A 68 2.73 -3.39 8.14
CA GLY A 68 2.63 -2.25 9.06
C GLY A 68 3.94 -1.52 9.36
N VAL A 69 5.01 -1.82 8.63
CA VAL A 69 6.24 -1.02 8.60
C VAL A 69 6.08 0.07 7.55
N GLU A 70 6.49 1.28 7.90
CA GLU A 70 6.52 2.44 7.02
C GLU A 70 7.49 2.18 5.84
N PRO A 71 7.05 2.24 4.57
CA PRO A 71 7.90 1.84 3.46
C PRO A 71 8.99 2.84 3.09
N HIS A 72 8.82 4.15 3.35
CA HIS A 72 9.84 5.16 3.07
C HIS A 72 11.16 4.87 3.79
N ASP A 73 11.08 4.52 5.08
CA ASP A 73 12.22 4.25 5.96
C ASP A 73 12.43 2.76 6.27
N ALA A 74 11.88 1.88 5.44
CA ALA A 74 11.94 0.45 5.69
C ALA A 74 13.38 -0.09 5.64
N GLU A 75 13.72 -0.95 6.59
CA GLU A 75 14.98 -1.71 6.59
C GLU A 75 14.76 -3.12 6.02
N MET A 76 15.61 -3.56 5.11
CA MET A 76 15.55 -4.90 4.56
C MET A 76 16.46 -5.89 5.28
N SER A 77 15.89 -7.02 5.71
CA SER A 77 16.70 -8.08 6.32
C SER A 77 17.61 -8.76 5.29
N PRO A 78 18.82 -9.23 5.69
CA PRO A 78 19.66 -10.01 4.77
C PRO A 78 18.99 -11.31 4.27
N ALA A 79 17.95 -11.81 4.94
CA ALA A 79 17.18 -12.96 4.48
C ALA A 79 16.23 -12.56 3.34
N THR A 80 15.55 -11.43 3.46
CA THR A 80 14.70 -10.85 2.43
C THR A 80 15.50 -10.55 1.16
N VAL A 81 16.64 -9.86 1.29
CA VAL A 81 17.52 -9.58 0.14
C VAL A 81 17.97 -10.86 -0.58
N ARG A 82 18.28 -11.93 0.17
CA ARG A 82 18.63 -13.22 -0.45
C ARG A 82 17.45 -13.90 -1.14
N SER A 83 16.22 -13.77 -0.62
CA SER A 83 15.03 -14.36 -1.25
C SER A 83 14.70 -13.72 -2.59
N MET A 84 14.98 -12.42 -2.77
CA MET A 84 14.77 -11.71 -4.04
C MET A 84 15.50 -12.38 -5.22
N GLN A 85 16.65 -13.02 -4.99
CA GLN A 85 17.39 -13.72 -6.04
C GLN A 85 16.64 -14.92 -6.65
N ASN A 86 15.57 -15.38 -6.00
CA ASN A 86 14.74 -16.48 -6.48
C ASN A 86 13.38 -16.01 -7.00
N MET A 87 13.14 -14.71 -7.05
CA MET A 87 11.93 -14.13 -7.61
C MET A 87 12.09 -13.94 -9.12
N ASP A 88 10.99 -14.10 -9.84
CA ASP A 88 10.96 -13.88 -11.30
C ASP A 88 10.99 -12.40 -11.64
N THR A 89 10.33 -11.57 -10.81
CA THR A 89 10.39 -10.12 -10.89
C THR A 89 10.07 -9.47 -9.52
N VAL A 90 10.43 -8.19 -9.39
CA VAL A 90 10.07 -7.34 -8.24
C VAL A 90 9.35 -6.10 -8.77
N LEU A 91 8.18 -5.81 -8.23
CA LEU A 91 7.45 -4.57 -8.48
C LEU A 91 7.86 -3.55 -7.41
N TYR A 92 8.37 -2.40 -7.85
CA TYR A 92 8.88 -1.38 -6.94
C TYR A 92 8.71 0.02 -7.51
N LEU A 93 9.02 1.01 -6.70
CA LEU A 93 9.14 2.41 -7.08
C LEU A 93 10.56 2.85 -6.68
N SER A 94 11.36 3.24 -7.64
CA SER A 94 12.71 3.75 -7.37
C SER A 94 12.63 5.12 -6.69
N ASP A 95 13.65 5.44 -5.90
CA ASP A 95 13.75 6.65 -5.07
C ASP A 95 12.68 6.76 -3.95
N PHE A 96 11.83 5.73 -3.76
CA PHE A 96 10.84 5.67 -2.69
C PHE A 96 11.40 5.05 -1.41
N SER A 97 12.18 3.98 -1.53
CA SER A 97 12.82 3.29 -0.40
C SER A 97 14.27 2.93 -0.75
N ALA A 98 15.22 3.64 -0.16
CA ALA A 98 16.65 3.41 -0.42
C ALA A 98 17.09 1.96 -0.13
N ALA A 99 16.47 1.29 0.85
CA ALA A 99 16.80 -0.10 1.16
C ALA A 99 16.32 -1.08 0.08
N VAL A 100 15.21 -0.78 -0.60
CA VAL A 100 14.71 -1.57 -1.74
C VAL A 100 15.60 -1.35 -2.95
N ASP A 101 15.95 -0.11 -3.27
CA ASP A 101 16.84 0.25 -4.37
C ASP A 101 18.21 -0.44 -4.23
N ASP A 102 18.82 -0.34 -3.05
CA ASP A 102 20.10 -1.02 -2.74
C ASP A 102 19.98 -2.55 -2.86
N ALA A 103 18.84 -3.14 -2.50
CA ALA A 103 18.61 -4.57 -2.60
C ALA A 103 18.43 -5.03 -4.05
N ILE A 104 17.74 -4.27 -4.91
CA ILE A 104 17.59 -4.54 -6.34
C ILE A 104 18.94 -4.44 -7.01
N ASP A 105 19.71 -3.39 -6.76
CA ASP A 105 21.06 -3.19 -7.30
C ASP A 105 22.02 -4.32 -6.88
N THR A 106 21.96 -4.73 -5.62
CA THR A 106 22.84 -5.78 -5.07
C THR A 106 22.50 -7.16 -5.62
N THR A 107 21.21 -7.48 -5.79
CA THR A 107 20.76 -8.80 -6.24
C THR A 107 20.79 -8.94 -7.76
N GLY A 108 20.58 -7.85 -8.49
CA GLY A 108 20.39 -7.84 -9.93
C GLY A 108 19.13 -8.59 -10.36
N VAL A 109 18.13 -8.71 -9.47
CA VAL A 109 16.84 -9.32 -9.81
C VAL A 109 16.14 -8.49 -10.90
N ARG A 110 15.37 -9.14 -11.76
CA ARG A 110 14.49 -8.41 -12.70
C ARG A 110 13.51 -7.58 -11.87
N ALA A 111 13.26 -6.35 -12.28
CA ALA A 111 12.36 -5.46 -11.56
C ALA A 111 11.56 -4.59 -12.54
N LEU A 112 10.29 -4.37 -12.21
CA LEU A 112 9.42 -3.42 -12.89
C LEU A 112 9.29 -2.18 -12.01
N ASP A 113 9.82 -1.07 -12.51
CA ASP A 113 9.85 0.22 -11.83
C ASP A 113 8.61 1.04 -12.19
N ALA A 114 7.89 1.51 -11.19
CA ALA A 114 6.73 2.40 -11.36
C ALA A 114 7.12 3.87 -11.57
N HIS A 115 8.41 4.23 -11.48
CA HIS A 115 8.87 5.63 -11.49
C HIS A 115 8.47 6.41 -12.76
N HIS A 116 8.34 5.72 -13.90
CA HIS A 116 7.91 6.37 -15.14
C HIS A 116 6.52 7.01 -15.05
N ILE A 117 5.62 6.51 -14.18
CA ILE A 117 4.32 7.16 -13.91
C ILE A 117 4.54 8.54 -13.29
N ILE A 118 5.49 8.65 -12.37
CA ILE A 118 5.86 9.92 -11.73
C ILE A 118 6.52 10.85 -12.74
N ASP A 119 7.42 10.34 -13.59
CA ASP A 119 8.08 11.13 -14.64
C ASP A 119 7.08 11.73 -15.64
N GLU A 120 6.00 11.00 -15.95
CA GLU A 120 4.99 11.45 -16.92
C GLU A 120 3.96 12.42 -16.33
N HIS A 121 3.62 12.26 -15.04
CA HIS A 121 2.51 12.97 -14.42
C HIS A 121 2.91 13.94 -13.30
N GLY A 122 4.10 13.80 -12.71
CA GLY A 122 4.54 14.59 -11.57
C GLY A 122 4.75 16.09 -11.87
N GLU A 123 5.08 16.47 -13.13
CA GLU A 123 5.14 17.89 -13.49
C GLU A 123 3.76 18.57 -13.40
N ALA A 124 2.69 17.86 -13.79
CA ALA A 124 1.32 18.39 -13.72
C ALA A 124 0.81 18.47 -12.27
N GLU A 125 1.23 17.55 -11.42
CA GLU A 125 0.94 17.56 -9.99
C GLU A 125 1.64 18.74 -9.32
N ALA A 126 2.95 18.93 -9.53
CA ALA A 126 3.71 20.05 -8.98
C ALA A 126 3.18 21.42 -9.45
N GLU A 127 2.77 21.56 -10.74
CA GLU A 127 2.12 22.78 -11.24
C GLU A 127 0.78 23.05 -10.54
N HIS A 128 -0.01 22.01 -10.26
CA HIS A 128 -1.27 22.14 -9.54
C HIS A 128 -1.07 22.62 -8.11
N GLU A 129 -0.09 22.09 -7.40
CA GLU A 129 0.25 22.56 -6.06
C GLU A 129 0.71 24.03 -6.07
N GLU A 130 1.59 24.44 -6.99
CA GLU A 130 2.00 25.84 -7.11
C GLU A 130 0.83 26.78 -7.39
N GLU A 131 -0.16 26.40 -8.21
CA GLU A 131 -1.35 27.21 -8.50
C GLU A 131 -2.27 27.35 -7.28
N THR A 132 -2.44 26.31 -6.49
CA THR A 132 -3.31 26.32 -5.30
C THR A 132 -2.73 27.14 -4.15
N HIS A 133 -1.40 27.24 -4.05
CA HIS A 133 -0.70 28.04 -3.04
C HIS A 133 -0.38 29.48 -3.47
N ALA A 134 -0.63 29.85 -4.74
CA ALA A 134 -0.25 31.16 -5.28
C ALA A 134 -1.03 32.37 -4.71
N ASP A 135 -2.12 32.15 -3.99
CA ASP A 135 -2.91 33.21 -3.35
C ASP A 135 -2.33 33.67 -1.99
N ASP A 136 -1.37 32.94 -1.42
CA ASP A 136 -0.68 33.33 -0.20
C ASP A 136 0.64 34.05 -0.48
N GLU A 137 0.64 35.40 -0.42
CA GLU A 137 1.82 36.27 -0.59
C GLU A 137 2.93 36.07 0.49
N HIS A 138 2.92 34.97 1.21
CA HIS A 138 3.90 34.57 2.24
C HIS A 138 4.73 33.39 1.84
N ALA A 139 5.25 33.37 0.59
CA ALA A 139 6.33 32.46 0.24
C ALA A 139 7.54 32.72 1.17
N SER A 140 7.58 32.02 2.29
CA SER A 140 8.76 31.99 3.13
C SER A 140 9.87 31.29 2.35
N GLU A 141 11.05 31.94 2.28
CA GLU A 141 12.29 31.40 1.70
C GLU A 141 12.84 30.19 2.53
N ASP A 142 11.98 29.37 3.11
CA ASP A 142 12.37 28.16 3.83
C ASP A 142 12.17 26.98 2.87
N GLY A 143 13.26 26.72 2.16
CA GLY A 143 13.59 25.61 1.26
C GLY A 143 12.58 24.46 1.21
N HIS A 144 11.53 24.61 0.41
CA HIS A 144 10.88 23.45 -0.15
C HIS A 144 11.91 22.78 -1.05
N ASP A 145 12.25 21.55 -0.74
CA ASP A 145 13.21 20.77 -1.53
C ASP A 145 12.50 20.40 -2.84
N HIS A 146 12.54 21.29 -3.82
CA HIS A 146 12.00 21.08 -5.19
C HIS A 146 12.74 19.98 -5.97
N GLY A 147 13.34 19.01 -5.25
CA GLY A 147 14.19 17.96 -5.81
C GLY A 147 13.63 16.55 -5.78
N THR A 148 12.54 16.30 -5.07
CA THR A 148 11.89 14.97 -5.04
C THR A 148 10.44 15.12 -5.50
N LEU A 149 10.10 14.42 -6.60
CA LEU A 149 8.72 14.34 -7.08
C LEU A 149 7.87 13.56 -6.05
N ASP A 150 6.58 13.90 -5.95
CA ASP A 150 5.63 13.17 -5.10
C ASP A 150 5.54 11.70 -5.55
N PRO A 151 5.82 10.72 -4.67
CA PRO A 151 5.75 9.32 -5.03
C PRO A 151 4.33 8.74 -5.04
N HIS A 152 3.32 9.40 -4.47
CA HIS A 152 2.02 8.85 -4.10
C HIS A 152 1.01 8.74 -5.26
N PHE A 153 1.48 8.40 -6.46
CA PHE A 153 0.66 8.29 -7.68
C PHE A 153 -0.53 7.34 -7.53
N TRP A 154 -0.41 6.31 -6.69
CA TRP A 154 -1.44 5.29 -6.49
C TRP A 154 -2.72 5.81 -5.83
N LEU A 155 -2.73 7.02 -5.28
CA LEU A 155 -3.93 7.66 -4.75
C LEU A 155 -4.81 8.26 -5.85
N ASP A 156 -4.32 8.34 -7.09
CA ASP A 156 -5.15 8.46 -8.28
C ASP A 156 -5.46 7.06 -8.86
N PRO A 157 -6.72 6.58 -8.80
CA PRO A 157 -7.08 5.28 -9.33
C PRO A 157 -6.78 5.10 -10.82
N THR A 158 -6.68 6.19 -11.58
CA THR A 158 -6.40 6.13 -13.02
C THR A 158 -4.91 5.87 -13.28
N LEU A 159 -4.02 6.44 -12.46
CA LEU A 159 -2.58 6.18 -12.54
C LEU A 159 -2.24 4.76 -12.03
N LEU A 160 -2.92 4.28 -10.99
CA LEU A 160 -2.78 2.89 -10.57
C LEU A 160 -3.25 1.92 -11.65
N ALA A 161 -4.31 2.26 -12.42
CA ALA A 161 -4.75 1.46 -13.57
C ALA A 161 -3.73 1.48 -14.72
N GLU A 162 -3.02 2.59 -14.93
CA GLU A 162 -1.93 2.70 -15.91
C GLU A 162 -0.80 1.74 -15.54
N TYR A 163 -0.31 1.80 -14.31
CA TYR A 163 0.71 0.87 -13.80
C TYR A 163 0.26 -0.59 -13.87
N ALA A 164 -1.01 -0.89 -13.61
CA ALA A 164 -1.55 -2.24 -13.75
C ALA A 164 -1.44 -2.77 -15.19
N GLY A 165 -1.47 -1.89 -16.20
CA GLY A 165 -1.19 -2.24 -17.59
C GLY A 165 0.25 -2.75 -17.79
N ASP A 166 1.23 -2.14 -17.14
CA ASP A 166 2.63 -2.57 -17.21
C ASP A 166 2.84 -3.92 -16.51
N VAL A 167 2.16 -4.14 -15.39
CA VAL A 167 2.19 -5.44 -14.68
C VAL A 167 1.64 -6.56 -15.55
N VAL A 168 0.57 -6.32 -16.33
CA VAL A 168 0.07 -7.30 -17.32
C VAL A 168 1.14 -7.62 -18.36
N GLY A 169 1.84 -6.59 -18.87
CA GLY A 169 2.93 -6.74 -19.82
C GLY A 169 4.06 -7.60 -19.25
N GLU A 170 4.50 -7.29 -18.04
CA GLU A 170 5.56 -7.98 -17.31
C GLU A 170 5.21 -9.47 -17.08
N PHE A 171 4.02 -9.74 -16.52
CA PHE A 171 3.59 -11.11 -16.27
C PHE A 171 3.39 -11.93 -17.55
N SER A 172 2.82 -11.32 -18.58
CA SER A 172 2.62 -11.99 -19.90
C SER A 172 3.95 -12.30 -20.60
N GLU A 173 5.00 -11.49 -20.38
CA GLU A 173 6.33 -11.78 -20.92
C GLU A 173 6.99 -12.95 -20.16
N LEU A 174 6.86 -12.98 -18.83
CA LEU A 174 7.46 -14.01 -17.98
C LEU A 174 6.72 -15.36 -18.07
N ASP A 175 5.40 -15.30 -18.22
CA ASP A 175 4.53 -16.49 -18.30
C ASP A 175 3.50 -16.34 -19.44
N PRO A 176 3.91 -16.56 -20.69
CA PRO A 176 3.02 -16.42 -21.86
C PRO A 176 1.85 -17.43 -21.91
N GLU A 177 1.92 -18.51 -21.14
CA GLU A 177 0.86 -19.53 -21.13
C GLU A 177 -0.40 -19.01 -20.41
N ASN A 178 -0.25 -18.12 -19.43
CA ASN A 178 -1.33 -17.51 -18.64
C ASN A 178 -1.65 -16.06 -19.04
N ALA A 179 -1.08 -15.53 -20.15
CA ALA A 179 -1.25 -14.14 -20.59
C ALA A 179 -2.71 -13.72 -20.78
N ASP A 180 -3.58 -14.62 -21.33
CA ASP A 180 -5.01 -14.36 -21.51
C ASP A 180 -5.74 -14.22 -20.15
N ASP A 181 -5.34 -14.96 -19.14
CA ASP A 181 -5.90 -14.89 -17.78
C ASP A 181 -5.47 -13.62 -17.05
N TYR A 182 -4.22 -13.21 -17.18
CA TYR A 182 -3.74 -11.91 -16.69
C TYR A 182 -4.51 -10.75 -17.31
N GLY A 183 -4.67 -10.75 -18.63
CA GLY A 183 -5.44 -9.74 -19.34
C GLY A 183 -6.92 -9.67 -18.92
N ARG A 184 -7.55 -10.82 -18.66
CA ARG A 184 -8.93 -10.88 -18.18
C ARG A 184 -9.06 -10.28 -16.76
N ARG A 185 -8.19 -10.70 -15.83
CA ARG A 185 -8.19 -10.19 -14.44
C ARG A 185 -7.87 -8.71 -14.39
N ALA A 186 -6.95 -8.23 -15.21
CA ALA A 186 -6.68 -6.80 -15.35
C ALA A 186 -7.91 -6.02 -15.83
N GLY A 187 -8.70 -6.58 -16.77
CA GLY A 187 -9.96 -5.96 -17.17
C GLY A 187 -10.95 -5.79 -16.01
N GLU A 188 -11.04 -6.77 -15.10
CA GLU A 188 -11.86 -6.70 -13.88
C GLU A 188 -11.32 -5.63 -12.91
N LEU A 189 -9.99 -5.52 -12.75
CA LEU A 189 -9.35 -4.49 -11.95
C LEU A 189 -9.60 -3.09 -12.52
N PHE A 190 -9.45 -2.90 -13.84
CA PHE A 190 -9.71 -1.60 -14.50
C PHE A 190 -11.16 -1.16 -14.33
N GLU A 191 -12.13 -2.07 -14.40
CA GLU A 191 -13.54 -1.74 -14.13
C GLU A 191 -13.74 -1.29 -12.68
N SER A 192 -13.08 -1.94 -11.72
CA SER A 192 -13.14 -1.59 -10.30
C SER A 192 -12.52 -0.22 -10.01
N LEU A 193 -11.33 0.07 -10.57
CA LEU A 193 -10.65 1.36 -10.42
C LEU A 193 -11.42 2.48 -11.12
N SER A 194 -11.98 2.23 -12.30
CA SER A 194 -12.83 3.20 -13.01
C SER A 194 -14.12 3.52 -12.24
N THR A 195 -14.70 2.53 -11.57
CA THR A 195 -15.88 2.72 -10.70
C THR A 195 -15.51 3.56 -9.46
N LEU A 196 -14.34 3.32 -8.90
CA LEU A 196 -13.82 4.08 -7.78
C LEU A 196 -13.57 5.55 -8.18
N ASP A 197 -12.90 5.79 -9.33
CA ASP A 197 -12.66 7.13 -9.88
C ASP A 197 -13.98 7.91 -10.11
N ALA A 198 -14.98 7.25 -10.70
CA ALA A 198 -16.31 7.84 -10.88
C ALA A 198 -16.95 8.20 -9.53
N SER A 199 -16.80 7.35 -8.51
CA SER A 199 -17.33 7.58 -7.16
C SER A 199 -16.67 8.80 -6.48
N PHE A 200 -15.37 8.97 -6.62
CA PHE A 200 -14.66 10.15 -6.15
C PHE A 200 -15.11 11.40 -6.91
N SER A 201 -15.13 11.35 -8.24
CA SER A 201 -15.56 12.48 -9.08
C SER A 201 -16.97 12.93 -8.75
N GLU A 202 -17.93 12.01 -8.58
CA GLU A 202 -19.31 12.35 -8.20
C GLU A 202 -19.39 12.79 -6.75
N GLY A 203 -18.70 12.09 -5.84
CA GLY A 203 -18.76 12.35 -4.40
C GLY A 203 -18.16 13.69 -3.98
N LEU A 204 -17.17 14.20 -4.74
CA LEU A 204 -16.49 15.46 -4.45
C LEU A 204 -16.95 16.64 -5.33
N ALA A 205 -17.87 16.40 -6.29
CA ALA A 205 -18.31 17.44 -7.23
C ALA A 205 -18.94 18.66 -6.58
N THR A 206 -19.56 18.52 -5.41
CA THR A 206 -20.40 19.55 -4.78
C THR A 206 -19.94 19.93 -3.37
N CYS A 207 -18.64 19.79 -3.08
CA CYS A 207 -18.09 20.15 -1.79
C CYS A 207 -18.01 21.68 -1.61
N GLU A 208 -18.29 22.17 -0.39
CA GLU A 208 -18.19 23.59 -0.04
C GLU A 208 -16.74 24.05 0.12
N ARG A 209 -15.82 23.10 0.44
CA ARG A 209 -14.40 23.35 0.64
C ARG A 209 -13.59 22.46 -0.29
N ARG A 210 -12.37 22.91 -0.59
CA ARG A 210 -11.41 22.21 -1.44
C ARG A 210 -10.07 21.97 -0.75
N ASP A 211 -9.80 22.72 0.34
CA ASP A 211 -8.55 22.62 1.08
C ASP A 211 -8.60 21.42 2.04
N ILE A 212 -7.62 20.54 1.97
CA ILE A 212 -7.41 19.42 2.86
C ILE A 212 -6.14 19.63 3.68
N PHE A 213 -6.29 19.66 5.01
CA PHE A 213 -5.15 19.76 5.94
C PHE A 213 -4.78 18.37 6.40
N VAL A 214 -3.56 17.93 6.08
CA VAL A 214 -3.10 16.53 6.20
C VAL A 214 -1.87 16.41 7.10
N SER A 215 -1.60 15.21 7.62
CA SER A 215 -0.43 14.95 8.44
C SER A 215 0.88 15.04 7.64
N HIS A 216 0.92 14.45 6.44
CA HIS A 216 2.00 14.62 5.46
C HIS A 216 1.44 14.79 4.04
N GLU A 217 2.26 15.26 3.11
CA GLU A 217 1.86 15.63 1.74
C GLU A 217 1.84 14.40 0.81
N ALA A 218 0.89 13.49 1.04
CA ALA A 218 0.70 12.28 0.23
C ALA A 218 -0.38 12.40 -0.84
N TYR A 219 -1.13 13.49 -0.88
CA TYR A 219 -2.39 13.54 -1.62
C TYR A 219 -2.34 14.45 -2.86
N GLY A 220 -1.14 14.75 -3.37
CA GLY A 220 -0.95 15.64 -4.52
C GLY A 220 -1.67 15.14 -5.77
N TYR A 221 -1.46 13.88 -6.17
CA TYR A 221 -2.15 13.28 -7.33
C TYR A 221 -3.66 13.16 -7.13
N LEU A 222 -4.11 12.83 -5.91
CA LEU A 222 -5.54 12.85 -5.58
C LEU A 222 -6.10 14.28 -5.66
N GLY A 223 -5.34 15.27 -5.18
CA GLY A 223 -5.67 16.68 -5.28
C GLY A 223 -5.82 17.14 -6.73
N LEU A 224 -4.81 16.88 -7.56
CA LEU A 224 -4.83 17.17 -8.99
C LEU A 224 -6.05 16.52 -9.68
N ARG A 225 -6.32 15.24 -9.38
CA ARG A 225 -7.40 14.49 -10.02
C ARG A 225 -8.80 15.02 -9.69
N TYR A 226 -9.03 15.44 -8.44
CA TYR A 226 -10.38 15.78 -7.94
C TYR A 226 -10.52 17.24 -7.53
N ASP A 227 -9.58 18.10 -7.92
CA ASP A 227 -9.60 19.55 -7.67
C ASP A 227 -9.62 19.86 -6.15
N LEU A 228 -8.66 19.28 -5.41
CA LEU A 228 -8.41 19.55 -3.99
C LEU A 228 -7.02 20.17 -3.83
N ALA A 229 -6.87 21.08 -2.87
CA ALA A 229 -5.59 21.64 -2.46
C ALA A 229 -5.16 20.99 -1.13
N GLN A 230 -3.96 20.42 -1.07
CA GLN A 230 -3.43 19.88 0.18
C GLN A 230 -2.52 20.87 0.89
N GLU A 231 -2.53 20.80 2.22
CA GLU A 231 -1.62 21.50 3.12
C GLU A 231 -1.11 20.51 4.17
N GLY A 232 0.13 20.07 4.03
CA GLY A 232 0.75 19.11 4.95
C GLY A 232 1.32 19.77 6.20
N MET A 233 1.17 19.13 7.36
CA MET A 233 1.95 19.49 8.54
C MET A 233 3.41 19.08 8.38
N SER A 234 3.68 17.94 7.77
CA SER A 234 4.99 17.50 7.26
C SER A 234 4.96 17.49 5.73
N GLY A 235 6.13 17.52 5.07
CA GLY A 235 6.26 17.32 3.64
C GLY A 235 6.00 15.86 3.23
N LEU A 236 6.69 15.39 2.18
CA LEU A 236 6.52 14.03 1.64
C LEU A 236 6.99 12.91 2.59
N ASP A 237 7.80 13.21 3.60
CA ASP A 237 8.29 12.26 4.60
C ASP A 237 7.34 12.24 5.82
N PRO A 238 6.58 11.16 6.07
CA PRO A 238 5.64 11.06 7.19
C PRO A 238 6.33 11.02 8.57
N GLU A 239 7.61 10.60 8.65
CA GLU A 239 8.39 10.56 9.89
C GLU A 239 8.99 11.93 10.27
N ALA A 240 8.95 12.91 9.37
CA ALA A 240 9.45 14.25 9.63
C ALA A 240 8.57 14.99 10.66
N GLU A 241 9.17 15.44 11.79
CA GLU A 241 8.44 16.21 12.77
C GLU A 241 8.19 17.65 12.26
N PRO A 242 6.92 18.14 12.24
CA PRO A 242 6.61 19.48 11.80
C PRO A 242 7.26 20.55 12.71
N SER A 243 7.83 21.58 12.11
CA SER A 243 8.40 22.68 12.87
C SER A 243 7.33 23.49 13.62
N PRO A 244 7.66 24.14 14.76
CA PRO A 244 6.71 25.03 15.43
C PRO A 244 6.27 26.23 14.57
N ALA A 245 6.99 26.55 13.50
CA ALA A 245 6.62 27.59 12.54
C ALA A 245 5.53 27.05 11.62
N ARG A 246 5.71 25.86 11.04
CA ARG A 246 4.71 25.20 10.17
C ARG A 246 3.38 24.94 10.90
N ILE A 247 3.43 24.48 12.17
CA ILE A 247 2.19 24.31 12.96
C ILE A 247 1.41 25.62 13.12
N ARG A 248 2.09 26.76 13.28
CA ARG A 248 1.42 28.07 13.36
C ARG A 248 0.84 28.50 12.03
N GLU A 249 1.57 28.27 10.94
CA GLU A 249 1.13 28.55 9.60
C GLU A 249 -0.12 27.72 9.24
N ILE A 250 -0.09 26.40 9.44
CA ILE A 250 -1.26 25.51 9.26
C ILE A 250 -2.46 25.99 10.09
N ARG A 251 -2.25 26.43 11.33
CA ARG A 251 -3.32 27.02 12.14
C ARG A 251 -3.94 28.25 11.45
N ASP A 252 -3.11 29.18 10.98
CA ASP A 252 -3.57 30.42 10.36
C ASP A 252 -4.32 30.11 9.05
N LEU A 253 -3.84 29.13 8.25
CA LEU A 253 -4.50 28.67 7.03
C LEU A 253 -5.87 28.01 7.33
N ILE A 254 -5.95 27.13 8.33
CA ILE A 254 -7.23 26.52 8.76
C ILE A 254 -8.23 27.59 9.20
N GLU A 255 -7.80 28.58 10.01
CA GLU A 255 -8.65 29.67 10.47
C GLU A 255 -9.10 30.57 9.30
N GLY A 256 -8.23 30.75 8.28
CA GLY A 256 -8.50 31.54 7.06
C GLY A 256 -9.47 30.85 6.10
N SER A 257 -9.29 29.57 5.85
CA SER A 257 -10.13 28.77 4.93
C SER A 257 -11.47 28.37 5.52
N GLY A 258 -11.59 28.37 6.85
CA GLY A 258 -12.78 27.89 7.56
C GLY A 258 -12.90 26.36 7.50
N ALA A 259 -11.80 25.64 7.34
CA ALA A 259 -11.76 24.19 7.41
C ALA A 259 -12.22 23.69 8.78
N THR A 260 -12.89 22.56 8.79
CA THR A 260 -13.50 21.96 9.99
C THR A 260 -12.84 20.65 10.39
N THR A 261 -11.89 20.18 9.59
CA THR A 261 -11.28 18.85 9.74
C THR A 261 -9.80 18.89 9.40
N ILE A 262 -8.97 18.26 10.24
CA ILE A 262 -7.59 17.86 9.92
C ILE A 262 -7.59 16.36 9.66
N TYR A 263 -6.98 15.95 8.56
CA TYR A 263 -6.88 14.54 8.20
C TYR A 263 -5.57 13.96 8.74
N THR A 264 -5.67 12.79 9.35
CA THR A 264 -4.54 12.07 9.93
C THR A 264 -4.49 10.65 9.40
N GLU A 265 -3.32 10.08 9.36
CA GLU A 265 -3.17 8.66 9.09
C GLU A 265 -3.56 7.82 10.31
N SER A 266 -3.86 6.54 10.07
CA SER A 266 -4.36 5.64 11.11
C SER A 266 -3.35 5.33 12.21
N LYS A 267 -2.03 5.53 11.96
CA LYS A 267 -0.96 5.03 12.85
C LYS A 267 0.14 6.04 13.19
N VAL A 268 0.37 7.08 12.37
CA VAL A 268 1.51 8.00 12.52
C VAL A 268 1.00 9.42 12.73
N SER A 269 1.73 10.24 13.49
CA SER A 269 1.54 11.71 13.69
C SER A 269 0.18 12.22 14.22
N ALA A 270 -0.79 11.36 14.50
CA ALA A 270 -2.12 11.80 14.98
C ALA A 270 -2.09 12.72 16.22
N ALA A 271 -1.06 12.63 17.06
CA ALA A 271 -1.01 13.39 18.32
C ALA A 271 -0.84 14.91 18.13
N VAL A 272 -0.04 15.34 17.16
CA VAL A 272 0.17 16.77 16.84
C VAL A 272 -1.10 17.34 16.20
N ALA A 273 -1.65 16.66 15.22
CA ALA A 273 -2.89 17.03 14.54
C ALA A 273 -4.07 17.11 15.52
N GLN A 274 -4.22 16.11 16.40
CA GLN A 274 -5.25 16.11 17.43
C GLN A 274 -5.10 17.27 18.39
N SER A 275 -3.87 17.58 18.83
CA SER A 275 -3.62 18.72 19.72
C SER A 275 -3.96 20.04 19.05
N LEU A 276 -3.63 20.21 17.78
CA LEU A 276 -3.98 21.41 17.01
C LEU A 276 -5.49 21.53 16.83
N ALA A 277 -6.15 20.42 16.44
CA ALA A 277 -7.60 20.39 16.27
C ALA A 277 -8.35 20.74 17.56
N ASP A 278 -7.93 20.21 18.70
CA ASP A 278 -8.48 20.51 20.02
C ASP A 278 -8.32 22.00 20.38
N ASP A 279 -7.15 22.59 20.08
CA ASP A 279 -6.83 23.97 20.38
C ASP A 279 -7.71 24.97 19.58
N ILE A 280 -8.03 24.67 18.33
CA ILE A 280 -8.81 25.55 17.46
C ILE A 280 -10.29 25.14 17.35
N GLY A 281 -10.66 24.00 17.97
CA GLY A 281 -12.05 23.56 18.12
C GLY A 281 -12.65 22.92 16.86
N ILE A 282 -11.83 22.24 16.06
CA ILE A 282 -12.24 21.44 14.89
C ILE A 282 -12.07 19.93 15.14
N THR A 283 -12.37 19.10 14.17
CA THR A 283 -12.28 17.64 14.29
C THR A 283 -11.07 17.06 13.55
N THR A 284 -10.71 15.83 13.89
CA THR A 284 -9.81 15.03 13.06
C THR A 284 -10.59 13.90 12.39
N ALA A 285 -10.15 13.49 11.19
CA ALA A 285 -10.64 12.32 10.48
C ALA A 285 -9.45 11.52 9.95
N VAL A 286 -9.67 10.23 9.65
CA VAL A 286 -8.63 9.39 9.05
C VAL A 286 -8.71 9.55 7.53
N LEU A 287 -7.57 9.86 6.91
CA LEU A 287 -7.33 9.74 5.48
C LEU A 287 -6.07 8.88 5.35
N ASP A 288 -6.21 7.71 4.72
CA ASP A 288 -5.16 6.69 4.71
C ASP A 288 -4.40 6.75 3.37
N PRO A 289 -3.07 6.96 3.36
CA PRO A 289 -2.28 7.03 2.13
C PRO A 289 -2.06 5.65 1.48
N LEU A 290 -2.52 4.56 2.10
CA LEU A 290 -2.45 3.19 1.55
C LEU A 290 -1.04 2.63 1.34
N GLU A 291 -0.04 3.17 1.99
CA GLU A 291 1.33 2.65 1.94
C GLU A 291 1.43 1.25 2.57
N THR A 292 0.59 1.01 3.56
CA THR A 292 0.42 -0.29 4.24
C THR A 292 -1.06 -0.64 4.31
N ILE A 293 -1.36 -1.90 4.62
CA ILE A 293 -2.75 -2.37 4.76
C ILE A 293 -3.00 -3.03 6.11
N ALA A 294 -4.19 -2.83 6.67
CA ALA A 294 -4.65 -3.54 7.85
C ALA A 294 -5.32 -4.87 7.49
N ASP A 295 -5.27 -5.84 8.40
CA ASP A 295 -5.90 -7.15 8.20
C ASP A 295 -7.39 -7.03 7.84
N GLY A 296 -7.76 -7.61 6.72
CA GLY A 296 -9.15 -7.67 6.25
C GLY A 296 -9.62 -6.47 5.42
N ASP A 297 -8.76 -5.49 5.21
CA ASP A 297 -8.98 -4.39 4.28
C ASP A 297 -8.37 -4.67 2.89
N ASP A 298 -8.82 -3.91 1.89
CA ASP A 298 -8.24 -3.85 0.56
C ASP A 298 -8.19 -2.40 0.04
N TYR A 299 -7.50 -2.18 -1.08
CA TYR A 299 -7.36 -0.85 -1.70
C TYR A 299 -8.71 -0.17 -1.93
N ILE A 300 -9.69 -0.86 -2.49
CA ILE A 300 -11.01 -0.31 -2.82
C ILE A 300 -11.77 0.10 -1.56
N SER A 301 -11.72 -0.74 -0.51
CA SER A 301 -12.40 -0.47 0.75
C SER A 301 -11.79 0.70 1.51
N VAL A 302 -10.45 0.84 1.51
CA VAL A 302 -9.76 1.97 2.13
C VAL A 302 -10.04 3.25 1.38
N MET A 303 -9.89 3.27 0.05
CA MET A 303 -10.20 4.44 -0.78
C MET A 303 -11.68 4.87 -0.64
N THR A 304 -12.60 3.92 -0.52
CA THR A 304 -14.01 4.26 -0.25
C THR A 304 -14.18 4.97 1.10
N ARG A 305 -13.47 4.52 2.14
CA ARG A 305 -13.49 5.21 3.46
C ARG A 305 -12.83 6.59 3.37
N ASN A 306 -11.77 6.73 2.59
CA ASN A 306 -11.13 8.02 2.32
C ASN A 306 -12.11 8.99 1.67
N LEU A 307 -12.87 8.55 0.66
CA LEU A 307 -13.92 9.36 0.05
C LEU A 307 -14.98 9.79 1.06
N ASP A 308 -15.45 8.90 1.92
CA ASP A 308 -16.46 9.22 2.95
C ASP A 308 -15.93 10.24 3.97
N ALA A 309 -14.65 10.12 4.35
CA ALA A 309 -13.98 11.08 5.23
C ALA A 309 -13.84 12.46 4.57
N LEU A 310 -13.41 12.51 3.30
CA LEU A 310 -13.31 13.75 2.51
C LEU A 310 -14.67 14.41 2.35
N ARG A 311 -15.71 13.67 1.94
CA ARG A 311 -17.06 14.22 1.79
C ARG A 311 -17.59 14.84 3.08
N THR A 312 -17.30 14.20 4.21
CA THR A 312 -17.73 14.70 5.52
C THR A 312 -16.98 15.97 5.92
N GLY A 313 -15.65 15.99 5.78
CA GLY A 313 -14.82 17.11 6.21
C GLY A 313 -14.90 18.31 5.27
N LEU A 314 -15.15 18.08 3.99
CA LEU A 314 -15.30 19.14 2.96
C LEU A 314 -16.75 19.64 2.80
N ASP A 315 -17.71 19.05 3.54
CA ASP A 315 -19.14 19.41 3.52
C ASP A 315 -19.74 19.23 2.11
N CYS A 316 -19.58 18.03 1.55
CA CYS A 316 -20.09 17.69 0.23
C CYS A 316 -21.57 17.27 0.32
N SER A 317 -22.41 17.78 -0.57
CA SER A 317 -23.87 17.55 -0.57
C SER A 317 -24.31 16.35 -1.44
#